data_a3b231271931248937081cd07789815e
#
_entry.id   a3b231271931248937081cd07789815e
#
_cell.length_a   1.000
_cell.length_b   1.000
_cell.length_c   1.000
_cell.angle_alpha   90.00
_cell.angle_beta   90.00
_cell.angle_gamma   90.00
#
_symmetry.space_group_name_H-M   'P 1'
#
loop_
_entity.id
_entity.type
_entity.pdbx_description
1 polymer ?
#
loop_
_entity_poly.entity_id
_entity_poly.type
_entity_poly.pdbx_seq_one_letter_code
_entity_poly.pdbx_strand_id
1 'polypeptide(L)'
;QLSPFGVALTPVQCLHYALTRPAVASVLVGCENLDQVNDMLSYETASEAEKDYASVLAHAPAHAYGGQCTYCGHCKPCQVGIDIAMVNKLSDLAAMHPEGVPDSVKDHYKVLDMHASDCTECGKCETRCPFGVGVMEKMKKTRRMFGY
;
A
#
# COMPACT_ATOMS: atom_id res chain seq x y z
N GLN A 1 -12.71 -2.33 -0.63
CA GLN A 1 -12.66 -3.24 0.55
C GLN A 1 -11.23 -3.48 1.06
N LEU A 2 -10.32 -2.57 0.77
CA LEU A 2 -8.93 -2.63 1.25
C LEU A 2 -8.72 -1.81 2.54
N SER A 3 -9.80 -1.27 3.12
CA SER A 3 -9.70 -0.48 4.35
C SER A 3 -9.40 -1.40 5.54
N PRO A 4 -8.29 -1.16 6.26
CA PRO A 4 -7.96 -1.91 7.46
C PRO A 4 -8.93 -1.63 8.63
N PHE A 5 -9.83 -0.66 8.47
CA PHE A 5 -10.79 -0.24 9.49
C PHE A 5 -12.14 -0.95 9.38
N GLY A 6 -12.30 -1.88 8.42
CA GLY A 6 -13.57 -2.55 8.15
C GLY A 6 -14.63 -1.64 7.50
N VAL A 7 -14.42 -0.33 7.52
CA VAL A 7 -15.28 0.69 6.88
C VAL A 7 -14.40 1.60 6.03
N ALA A 8 -14.82 1.86 4.80
CA ALA A 8 -14.15 2.83 3.95
C ALA A 8 -14.61 4.25 4.30
N LEU A 9 -13.69 5.22 4.28
CA LEU A 9 -14.07 6.62 4.29
C LEU A 9 -14.82 6.97 3.00
N THR A 10 -15.83 7.82 3.11
CA THR A 10 -16.52 8.38 1.95
C THR A 10 -15.61 9.35 1.19
N PRO A 11 -15.89 9.66 -0.10
CA PRO A 11 -15.17 10.68 -0.84
C PRO A 11 -15.13 12.02 -0.12
N VAL A 12 -16.23 12.44 0.48
CA VAL A 12 -16.36 13.67 1.28
C VAL A 12 -15.42 13.64 2.47
N GLN A 13 -15.37 12.53 3.22
CA GLN A 13 -14.48 12.38 4.38
C GLN A 13 -13.01 12.39 3.96
N CYS A 14 -12.67 11.74 2.84
CA CYS A 14 -11.30 11.74 2.31
C CYS A 14 -10.85 13.16 1.92
N LEU A 15 -11.70 13.93 1.23
CA LEU A 15 -11.43 15.32 0.88
C LEU A 15 -11.27 16.19 2.12
N HIS A 16 -12.19 16.06 3.08
CA HIS A 16 -12.14 16.83 4.31
C HIS A 16 -10.88 16.53 5.12
N TYR A 17 -10.50 15.25 5.24
CA TYR A 17 -9.24 14.86 5.86
C TYR A 17 -8.04 15.56 5.23
N ALA A 18 -7.94 15.57 3.92
CA ALA A 18 -6.81 16.17 3.22
C ALA A 18 -6.82 17.71 3.36
N LEU A 19 -7.95 18.36 3.09
CA LEU A 19 -8.09 19.83 3.11
C LEU A 19 -7.91 20.45 4.49
N THR A 20 -8.14 19.68 5.57
CA THR A 20 -7.92 20.15 6.94
C THR A 20 -6.47 20.04 7.41
N ARG A 21 -5.54 19.53 6.56
CA ARG A 21 -4.11 19.51 6.91
C ARG A 21 -3.49 20.90 6.71
N PRO A 22 -2.76 21.45 7.70
CA PRO A 22 -2.23 22.83 7.64
C PRO A 22 -1.35 23.14 6.43
N ALA A 23 -0.68 22.12 5.87
CA ALA A 23 0.24 22.27 4.75
C ALA A 23 -0.40 21.98 3.37
N VAL A 24 -1.71 21.65 3.31
CA VAL A 24 -2.41 21.32 2.08
C VAL A 24 -3.23 22.51 1.62
N ALA A 25 -2.84 23.11 0.49
CA ALA A 25 -3.56 24.23 -0.12
C ALA A 25 -4.65 23.78 -1.09
N SER A 26 -4.49 22.64 -1.72
CA SER A 26 -5.46 22.06 -2.67
C SER A 26 -5.30 20.56 -2.79
N VAL A 27 -6.35 19.88 -3.26
CA VAL A 27 -6.37 18.43 -3.49
C VAL A 27 -6.75 18.17 -4.93
N LEU A 28 -5.90 17.43 -5.65
CA LEU A 28 -6.19 16.94 -6.99
C LEU A 28 -6.78 15.53 -6.89
N VAL A 29 -8.01 15.37 -7.32
CA VAL A 29 -8.73 14.10 -7.27
C VAL A 29 -8.72 13.44 -8.64
N GLY A 30 -8.32 12.15 -8.71
CA GLY A 30 -8.46 11.34 -9.91
C GLY A 30 -9.89 10.81 -10.02
N CYS A 31 -10.62 11.19 -11.07
CA CYS A 31 -11.96 10.70 -11.37
C CYS A 31 -11.97 10.02 -12.74
N GLU A 32 -12.56 8.83 -12.83
CA GLU A 32 -12.67 8.04 -14.05
C GLU A 32 -14.02 8.22 -14.76
N ASN A 33 -15.03 8.72 -14.02
CA ASN A 33 -16.39 8.90 -14.52
C ASN A 33 -17.10 10.08 -13.85
N LEU A 34 -18.27 10.46 -14.38
CA LEU A 34 -19.07 11.60 -13.89
C LEU A 34 -19.63 11.37 -12.47
N ASP A 35 -19.92 10.14 -12.10
CA ASP A 35 -20.45 9.85 -10.75
C ASP A 35 -19.38 10.18 -9.71
N GLN A 36 -18.13 9.80 -9.93
CA GLN A 36 -17.01 10.17 -9.06
C GLN A 36 -16.80 11.70 -9.01
N VAL A 37 -16.99 12.42 -10.11
CA VAL A 37 -16.94 13.90 -10.12
C VAL A 37 -18.05 14.46 -9.23
N ASN A 38 -19.28 13.95 -9.36
CA ASN A 38 -20.41 14.40 -8.56
C ASN A 38 -20.20 14.09 -7.06
N ASP A 39 -19.63 12.93 -6.74
CA ASP A 39 -19.26 12.58 -5.38
C ASP A 39 -18.27 13.59 -4.79
N MET A 40 -17.28 14.04 -5.58
CA MET A 40 -16.34 15.07 -5.12
C MET A 40 -16.99 16.42 -4.93
N LEU A 41 -17.86 16.83 -5.87
CA LEU A 41 -18.57 18.11 -5.81
C LEU A 41 -19.56 18.17 -4.64
N SER A 42 -20.09 17.03 -4.18
CA SER A 42 -20.96 16.98 -3.02
C SER A 42 -20.30 17.48 -1.72
N TYR A 43 -18.96 17.55 -1.69
CA TYR A 43 -18.21 18.12 -0.58
C TYR A 43 -18.60 19.57 -0.25
N GLU A 44 -18.94 20.39 -1.26
CA GLU A 44 -19.29 21.79 -1.07
C GLU A 44 -20.56 21.97 -0.24
N THR A 45 -21.51 21.05 -0.37
CA THR A 45 -22.82 21.10 0.30
C THR A 45 -22.92 20.13 1.48
N ALA A 46 -21.87 19.34 1.71
CA ALA A 46 -21.85 18.33 2.77
C ALA A 46 -21.90 18.96 4.16
N SER A 47 -22.71 18.39 5.04
CA SER A 47 -22.79 18.75 6.46
C SER A 47 -21.52 18.36 7.22
N GLU A 48 -21.33 18.93 8.40
CA GLU A 48 -20.22 18.55 9.29
C GLU A 48 -20.28 17.07 9.72
N ALA A 49 -21.47 16.49 9.82
CA ALA A 49 -21.64 15.07 10.12
C ALA A 49 -21.17 14.17 8.97
N GLU A 50 -21.41 14.57 7.70
CA GLU A 50 -20.93 13.85 6.53
C GLU A 50 -19.41 13.98 6.35
N LYS A 51 -18.81 15.06 6.84
CA LYS A 51 -17.36 15.31 6.83
C LYS A 51 -16.62 14.62 7.97
N ASP A 52 -17.33 14.08 8.98
CA ASP A 52 -16.70 13.48 10.15
C ASP A 52 -15.96 12.18 9.78
N TYR A 53 -14.68 12.30 9.48
CA TYR A 53 -13.76 11.19 9.34
C TYR A 53 -13.17 10.74 10.69
N ALA A 54 -13.18 11.62 11.70
CA ALA A 54 -12.50 11.36 12.96
C ALA A 54 -13.16 10.22 13.73
N SER A 55 -14.48 10.15 13.73
CA SER A 55 -15.24 9.05 14.33
C SER A 55 -14.91 7.70 13.70
N VAL A 56 -14.72 7.63 12.39
CA VAL A 56 -14.32 6.39 11.70
C VAL A 56 -12.90 6.01 12.09
N LEU A 57 -11.97 6.97 12.11
CA LEU A 57 -10.57 6.72 12.43
C LEU A 57 -10.35 6.42 13.92
N ALA A 58 -11.19 6.94 14.82
CA ALA A 58 -11.10 6.66 16.24
C ALA A 58 -11.28 5.17 16.60
N HIS A 59 -11.98 4.43 15.73
CA HIS A 59 -12.17 2.98 15.87
C HIS A 59 -11.12 2.16 15.11
N ALA A 60 -10.14 2.84 14.48
CA ALA A 60 -9.09 2.17 13.75
C ALA A 60 -8.21 1.35 14.71
N PRO A 61 -7.88 0.09 14.36
CA PRO A 61 -6.95 -0.68 15.17
C PRO A 61 -5.58 0.01 15.21
N ALA A 62 -4.96 0.10 16.38
CA ALA A 62 -3.69 0.80 16.60
C ALA A 62 -2.53 0.27 15.72
N HIS A 63 -2.67 -0.94 15.18
CA HIS A 63 -1.69 -1.62 14.33
C HIS A 63 -2.33 -2.18 13.06
N ALA A 64 -3.10 -1.35 12.35
CA ALA A 64 -3.82 -1.75 11.13
C ALA A 64 -2.93 -2.39 10.05
N TYR A 65 -1.64 -2.06 10.03
CA TYR A 65 -0.65 -2.59 9.08
C TYR A 65 0.31 -3.62 9.69
N GLY A 66 0.03 -4.16 10.87
CA GLY A 66 0.83 -5.21 11.47
C GLY A 66 0.97 -6.40 10.52
N GLY A 67 2.21 -6.82 10.21
CA GLY A 67 2.49 -7.87 9.25
C GLY A 67 2.36 -7.50 7.77
N GLN A 68 1.87 -6.29 7.44
CA GLN A 68 1.70 -5.84 6.06
C GLN A 68 2.83 -4.90 5.62
N CYS A 69 3.33 -5.11 4.41
CA CYS A 69 4.36 -4.24 3.83
C CYS A 69 3.72 -2.95 3.31
N THR A 70 4.18 -1.81 3.81
CA THR A 70 3.76 -0.48 3.35
C THR A 70 4.78 0.15 2.38
N TYR A 71 5.75 -0.64 1.93
CA TYR A 71 6.82 -0.23 1.00
C TYR A 71 7.65 0.98 1.47
N CYS A 72 7.68 1.22 2.76
CA CYS A 72 8.30 2.40 3.40
C CYS A 72 9.84 2.43 3.32
N GLY A 73 10.49 1.32 2.96
CA GLY A 73 11.94 1.25 2.77
C GLY A 73 12.78 1.12 4.04
N HIS A 74 12.20 1.02 5.25
CA HIS A 74 12.95 0.84 6.50
C HIS A 74 13.78 -0.45 6.55
N CYS A 75 13.44 -1.43 5.72
CA CYS A 75 14.21 -2.68 5.57
C CYS A 75 15.59 -2.48 4.91
N LYS A 76 15.84 -1.33 4.28
CA LYS A 76 17.15 -1.01 3.67
C LYS A 76 18.22 -0.70 4.71
N PRO A 77 19.53 -0.91 4.37
CA PRO A 77 20.04 -1.54 3.17
C PRO A 77 19.99 -3.09 3.25
N CYS A 78 19.72 -3.74 2.10
CA CYS A 78 19.91 -5.18 1.98
C CYS A 78 21.40 -5.48 1.75
N GLN A 79 21.95 -6.55 2.35
CA GLN A 79 23.36 -6.91 2.22
C GLN A 79 23.74 -7.33 0.79
N VAL A 80 22.78 -7.90 0.07
CA VAL A 80 22.96 -8.34 -1.34
C VAL A 80 22.32 -7.38 -2.34
N GLY A 81 21.87 -6.21 -1.89
CA GLY A 81 21.38 -5.16 -2.78
C GLY A 81 19.92 -5.27 -3.22
N ILE A 82 19.13 -6.20 -2.68
CA ILE A 82 17.71 -6.33 -3.05
C ILE A 82 16.95 -5.06 -2.66
N ASP A 83 16.19 -4.48 -3.60
CA ASP A 83 15.15 -3.52 -3.26
C ASP A 83 13.90 -4.25 -2.72
N ILE A 84 13.96 -4.56 -1.43
CA ILE A 84 12.93 -5.34 -0.73
C ILE A 84 11.55 -4.68 -0.86
N ALA A 85 11.48 -3.35 -0.83
CA ALA A 85 10.20 -2.64 -0.95
C ALA A 85 9.57 -2.85 -2.34
N MET A 86 10.38 -2.75 -3.39
CA MET A 86 9.93 -2.96 -4.77
C MET A 86 9.58 -4.43 -5.02
N VAL A 87 10.42 -5.38 -4.57
CA VAL A 87 10.13 -6.82 -4.67
C VAL A 87 8.81 -7.16 -3.98
N ASN A 88 8.58 -6.65 -2.76
CA ASN A 88 7.32 -6.86 -2.05
C ASN A 88 6.12 -6.25 -2.79
N LYS A 89 6.27 -5.05 -3.36
CA LYS A 89 5.21 -4.39 -4.12
C LYS A 89 4.80 -5.23 -5.34
N LEU A 90 5.78 -5.69 -6.12
CA LEU A 90 5.51 -6.51 -7.30
C LEU A 90 4.92 -7.87 -6.92
N SER A 91 5.38 -8.46 -5.81
CA SER A 91 4.80 -9.69 -5.26
C SER A 91 3.33 -9.52 -4.86
N ASP A 92 2.99 -8.41 -4.20
CA ASP A 92 1.62 -8.14 -3.78
C ASP A 92 0.72 -7.82 -4.98
N LEU A 93 1.22 -7.10 -5.98
CA LEU A 93 0.51 -6.90 -7.25
C LEU A 93 0.25 -8.23 -7.98
N ALA A 94 1.25 -9.10 -8.05
CA ALA A 94 1.11 -10.42 -8.66
C ALA A 94 0.08 -11.28 -7.91
N ALA A 95 0.05 -11.21 -6.58
CA ALA A 95 -0.89 -11.97 -5.75
C ALA A 95 -2.36 -11.54 -5.91
N MET A 96 -2.61 -10.35 -6.47
CA MET A 96 -3.97 -9.88 -6.79
C MET A 96 -4.57 -10.57 -8.03
N HIS A 97 -3.76 -11.34 -8.77
CA HIS A 97 -4.14 -12.00 -10.02
C HIS A 97 -3.99 -13.52 -9.88
N PRO A 98 -4.97 -14.22 -9.28
CA PRO A 98 -4.91 -15.67 -9.06
C PRO A 98 -4.89 -16.47 -10.36
N GLU A 99 -5.38 -15.91 -11.46
CA GLU A 99 -5.36 -16.48 -12.81
C GLU A 99 -3.97 -16.49 -13.47
N GLY A 100 -3.06 -15.71 -12.93
CA GLY A 100 -1.68 -15.61 -13.43
C GLY A 100 -1.10 -14.22 -13.33
N VAL A 101 0.21 -14.14 -13.14
CA VAL A 101 0.91 -12.85 -13.01
C VAL A 101 0.83 -12.08 -14.34
N PRO A 102 0.35 -10.81 -14.36
CA PRO A 102 0.33 -9.99 -15.56
C PRO A 102 1.73 -9.80 -16.16
N ASP A 103 1.83 -9.75 -17.49
CA ASP A 103 3.12 -9.60 -18.16
C ASP A 103 3.83 -8.30 -17.80
N SER A 104 3.09 -7.20 -17.62
CA SER A 104 3.65 -5.94 -17.16
C SER A 104 4.33 -6.06 -15.78
N VAL A 105 3.76 -6.85 -14.87
CA VAL A 105 4.35 -7.09 -13.54
C VAL A 105 5.59 -7.99 -13.65
N LYS A 106 5.55 -9.00 -14.53
CA LYS A 106 6.73 -9.85 -14.82
C LYS A 106 7.86 -9.04 -15.40
N ASP A 107 7.57 -8.15 -16.38
CA ASP A 107 8.59 -7.32 -17.02
C ASP A 107 9.24 -6.35 -16.02
N HIS A 108 8.44 -5.71 -15.17
CA HIS A 108 8.97 -4.87 -14.10
C HIS A 108 9.83 -5.65 -13.10
N TYR A 109 9.43 -6.87 -12.76
CA TYR A 109 10.21 -7.70 -11.84
C TYR A 109 11.53 -8.14 -12.48
N LYS A 110 11.51 -8.51 -13.78
CA LYS A 110 12.66 -8.97 -14.54
C LYS A 110 13.80 -7.94 -14.64
N VAL A 111 13.47 -6.66 -14.68
CA VAL A 111 14.47 -5.58 -14.82
C VAL A 111 15.05 -5.10 -13.49
N LEU A 112 14.70 -5.71 -12.37
CA LEU A 112 15.34 -5.42 -11.08
C LEU A 112 16.79 -5.93 -11.10
N ASP A 113 17.69 -5.18 -10.48
CA ASP A 113 19.10 -5.56 -10.37
C ASP A 113 19.30 -6.85 -9.57
N MET A 114 18.48 -7.04 -8.52
CA MET A 114 18.51 -8.20 -7.62
C MET A 114 17.09 -8.70 -7.36
N HIS A 115 16.92 -10.00 -7.33
CA HIS A 115 15.64 -10.68 -7.21
C HIS A 115 15.43 -11.36 -5.86
N ALA A 116 14.25 -11.91 -5.63
CA ALA A 116 13.97 -12.66 -4.39
C ALA A 116 14.84 -13.92 -4.24
N SER A 117 15.32 -14.50 -5.36
CA SER A 117 16.26 -15.62 -5.36
C SER A 117 17.61 -15.29 -4.75
N ASP A 118 18.03 -14.02 -4.78
CA ASP A 118 19.31 -13.58 -4.24
C ASP A 118 19.29 -13.40 -2.73
N CYS A 119 18.13 -13.62 -2.10
CA CYS A 119 17.96 -13.46 -0.67
C CYS A 119 18.75 -14.53 0.10
N THR A 120 19.66 -14.07 0.95
CA THR A 120 20.48 -14.92 1.83
C THR A 120 19.81 -15.27 3.18
N GLU A 121 18.56 -14.90 3.35
CA GLU A 121 17.76 -15.16 4.57
C GLU A 121 18.42 -14.67 5.87
N CYS A 122 19.19 -13.59 5.81
CA CYS A 122 19.94 -13.08 6.96
C CYS A 122 19.10 -12.39 8.06
N GLY A 123 17.81 -12.16 7.82
CA GLY A 123 16.84 -11.61 8.78
C GLY A 123 16.97 -10.12 9.11
N LYS A 124 18.02 -9.41 8.68
CA LYS A 124 18.26 -8.00 9.03
C LYS A 124 17.15 -7.04 8.59
N CYS A 125 16.45 -7.36 7.52
CA CYS A 125 15.31 -6.57 7.05
C CYS A 125 14.12 -6.66 8.00
N GLU A 126 13.88 -7.83 8.60
CA GLU A 126 12.78 -8.05 9.55
C GLU A 126 13.01 -7.32 10.86
N THR A 127 14.26 -7.29 11.37
CA THR A 127 14.60 -6.58 12.61
C THR A 127 14.43 -5.05 12.48
N ARG A 128 14.45 -4.53 11.26
CA ARG A 128 14.26 -3.09 10.98
C ARG A 128 12.83 -2.74 10.62
N CYS A 129 11.97 -3.74 10.36
CA CYS A 129 10.62 -3.51 9.89
C CYS A 129 9.71 -3.02 11.03
N PRO A 130 9.18 -1.77 11.00
CA PRO A 130 8.31 -1.26 12.07
C PRO A 130 6.95 -1.95 12.08
N PHE A 131 6.61 -2.69 11.02
CA PHE A 131 5.33 -3.38 10.87
C PHE A 131 5.42 -4.89 11.11
N GLY A 132 6.60 -5.42 11.45
CA GLY A 132 6.79 -6.86 11.73
C GLY A 132 6.51 -7.76 10.53
N VAL A 133 6.84 -7.31 9.31
CA VAL A 133 6.64 -8.10 8.09
C VAL A 133 7.61 -9.26 8.04
N GLY A 134 7.11 -10.48 7.82
CA GLY A 134 7.93 -11.67 7.54
C GLY A 134 8.53 -11.61 6.13
N VAL A 135 9.60 -10.80 5.97
CA VAL A 135 10.21 -10.49 4.67
C VAL A 135 10.83 -11.74 4.05
N MET A 136 11.48 -12.60 4.83
CA MET A 136 12.09 -13.83 4.31
C MET A 136 11.05 -14.76 3.70
N GLU A 137 9.91 -14.94 4.36
CA GLU A 137 8.81 -15.75 3.81
C GLU A 137 8.20 -15.10 2.55
N LYS A 138 8.09 -13.76 2.52
CA LYS A 138 7.68 -13.07 1.29
C LYS A 138 8.68 -13.30 0.16
N MET A 139 9.98 -13.25 0.40
CA MET A 139 11.00 -13.56 -0.62
C MET A 139 10.85 -14.99 -1.15
N LYS A 140 10.65 -15.98 -0.28
CA LYS A 140 10.40 -17.37 -0.70
C LYS A 140 9.15 -17.51 -1.57
N LYS A 141 8.07 -16.83 -1.18
CA LYS A 141 6.82 -16.81 -1.95
C LYS A 141 7.03 -16.14 -3.32
N THR A 142 7.71 -15.00 -3.34
CA THR A 142 7.99 -14.23 -4.55
C THR A 142 8.83 -15.03 -5.53
N ARG A 143 9.90 -15.69 -5.06
CA ARG A 143 10.73 -16.59 -5.87
C ARG A 143 9.92 -17.69 -6.52
N ARG A 144 8.97 -18.31 -5.81
CA ARG A 144 8.08 -19.33 -6.39
C ARG A 144 7.13 -18.74 -7.44
N MET A 145 6.67 -17.51 -7.23
CA MET A 145 5.71 -16.84 -8.11
C MET A 145 6.32 -16.40 -9.43
N PHE A 146 7.54 -15.87 -9.41
CA PHE A 146 8.24 -15.36 -10.60
C PHE A 146 9.24 -16.36 -11.18
N GLY A 147 9.60 -17.43 -10.44
CA GLY A 147 10.52 -18.48 -10.89
C GLY A 147 12.01 -18.19 -10.62
N TYR A 148 12.32 -17.05 -10.02
CA TYR A 148 13.69 -16.64 -9.66
C TYR A 148 13.71 -15.53 -8.61
#